data_d5da8b3f0e242cdbcf17a3436a8cd229
#
_entry.id   d5da8b3f0e242cdbcf17a3436a8cd229
#
_cell.length_a   1.000
_cell.length_b   1.000
_cell.length_c   1.000
_cell.angle_alpha   90.00
_cell.angle_beta   90.00
_cell.angle_gamma   90.00
#
_symmetry.space_group_name_H-M   'P 1'
#
loop_
_entity.id
_entity.type
_entity.pdbx_description
1 polymer ?
#
loop_
_entity_poly.entity_id
_entity_poly.type
_entity_poly.pdbx_seq_one_letter_code
_entity_poly.pdbx_strand_id
1 'polypeptide(L)'
;KLDRDQTIVMEPSLTAVKDTILGSVHYPDDRSGDAQVFSRCIASAAEDLGVRLLWNTTVRHLDVQSDHSVVVEFDGKKLRTNKLVIALGAQTPFLGKALGLKIPVYPAKGYSVTLPFGDWNGAPNLVIADMTQKIGMTRLGNRLRLAGTVEFDGYNTAINPRRCEMLVTAAKTNFPDLPLGPGRIDWAGLRPMTPDCRPIIGRVGSSNVLLNTGHGALGWTLAAGSARIVSDLVVGRTPEVDISGFDPNRF
;
A
#
# COMPACT_ATOMS: atom_id res chain seq x y z
N LYS A 1 5.11 12.04 -23.28
CA LYS A 1 3.70 12.25 -23.67
C LYS A 1 3.45 11.58 -24.98
N LEU A 2 2.30 11.00 -25.17
CA LEU A 2 1.83 10.34 -26.39
C LEU A 2 0.51 10.98 -26.82
N ASP A 3 0.33 11.13 -28.11
CA ASP A 3 -0.96 11.46 -28.69
C ASP A 3 -1.88 10.22 -28.73
N ARG A 4 -3.07 10.37 -29.29
CA ARG A 4 -4.07 9.29 -29.39
C ARG A 4 -3.53 8.08 -30.17
N ASP A 5 -2.97 8.30 -31.36
CA ASP A 5 -2.51 7.22 -32.24
C ASP A 5 -1.30 6.48 -31.60
N GLN A 6 -0.36 7.23 -31.07
CA GLN A 6 0.78 6.68 -30.32
C GLN A 6 0.33 5.89 -29.10
N THR A 7 -0.73 6.35 -28.41
CA THR A 7 -1.30 5.63 -27.26
C THR A 7 -1.83 4.26 -27.67
N ILE A 8 -2.56 4.17 -28.80
CA ILE A 8 -3.09 2.90 -29.31
C ILE A 8 -1.97 1.98 -29.80
N VAL A 9 -0.93 2.52 -30.43
CA VAL A 9 0.26 1.71 -30.80
C VAL A 9 0.92 1.11 -29.57
N MET A 10 1.01 1.87 -28.46
CA MET A 10 1.62 1.42 -27.22
C MET A 10 0.73 0.42 -26.46
N GLU A 11 -0.59 0.65 -26.42
CA GLU A 11 -1.57 -0.20 -25.74
C GLU A 11 -2.78 -0.49 -26.63
N PRO A 12 -2.68 -1.51 -27.51
CA PRO A 12 -3.73 -1.83 -28.49
C PRO A 12 -5.08 -2.23 -27.87
N SER A 13 -5.11 -2.67 -26.61
CA SER A 13 -6.35 -3.01 -25.91
C SER A 13 -7.34 -1.85 -25.78
N LEU A 14 -6.85 -0.61 -25.95
CA LEU A 14 -7.67 0.61 -25.90
C LEU A 14 -8.26 1.01 -27.26
N THR A 15 -8.08 0.20 -28.31
CA THR A 15 -8.55 0.53 -29.67
C THR A 15 -10.05 0.82 -29.73
N ALA A 16 -10.86 0.06 -28.98
CA ALA A 16 -12.32 0.21 -28.95
C ALA A 16 -12.78 1.59 -28.46
N VAL A 17 -11.93 2.29 -27.70
CA VAL A 17 -12.24 3.60 -27.10
C VAL A 17 -11.32 4.71 -27.59
N LYS A 18 -10.61 4.47 -28.68
CA LYS A 18 -9.63 5.39 -29.26
C LYS A 18 -10.13 6.83 -29.32
N ASP A 19 -11.37 7.04 -29.77
CA ASP A 19 -11.92 8.38 -30.00
C ASP A 19 -12.20 9.18 -28.72
N THR A 20 -12.24 8.51 -27.58
CA THR A 20 -12.40 9.15 -26.25
C THR A 20 -11.06 9.58 -25.65
N ILE A 21 -9.94 9.08 -26.17
CA ILE A 21 -8.60 9.34 -25.65
C ILE A 21 -8.07 10.66 -26.22
N LEU A 22 -7.73 11.59 -25.34
CA LEU A 22 -7.08 12.85 -25.69
C LEU A 22 -5.57 12.68 -25.87
N GLY A 23 -4.98 11.76 -25.15
CA GLY A 23 -3.55 11.45 -25.11
C GLY A 23 -3.17 10.74 -23.82
N SER A 24 -1.90 10.37 -23.68
CA SER A 24 -1.41 9.68 -22.49
C SER A 24 0.01 10.13 -22.10
N VAL A 25 0.43 9.69 -20.93
CA VAL A 25 1.82 9.78 -20.48
C VAL A 25 2.31 8.36 -20.20
N HIS A 26 3.35 7.95 -20.89
CA HIS A 26 4.01 6.68 -20.67
C HIS A 26 5.23 6.88 -19.77
N TYR A 27 5.36 6.02 -18.76
CA TYR A 27 6.49 5.94 -17.84
C TYR A 27 7.22 4.61 -18.11
N PRO A 28 8.29 4.59 -18.94
CA PRO A 28 8.89 3.34 -19.42
C PRO A 28 9.57 2.54 -18.31
N ASP A 29 9.97 3.19 -17.25
CA ASP A 29 10.67 2.57 -16.12
C ASP A 29 9.73 2.08 -15.01
N ASP A 30 8.45 2.44 -15.07
CA ASP A 30 7.46 1.97 -14.10
C ASP A 30 7.24 0.46 -14.24
N ARG A 31 7.04 -0.17 -13.10
CA ARG A 31 6.76 -1.60 -13.00
C ARG A 31 5.56 -1.84 -12.11
N SER A 32 4.83 -2.89 -12.38
CA SER A 32 3.72 -3.35 -11.55
C SER A 32 4.03 -4.70 -10.92
N GLY A 33 3.35 -4.99 -9.81
CA GLY A 33 3.49 -6.26 -9.14
C GLY A 33 2.29 -6.58 -8.26
N ASP A 34 2.15 -7.84 -7.91
CA ASP A 34 1.15 -8.30 -6.95
C ASP A 34 1.70 -8.13 -5.53
N ALA A 35 1.26 -7.08 -4.84
CA ALA A 35 1.72 -6.75 -3.49
C ALA A 35 1.44 -7.87 -2.48
N GLN A 36 0.35 -8.64 -2.65
CA GLN A 36 0.03 -9.75 -1.77
C GLN A 36 1.01 -10.91 -1.95
N VAL A 37 1.29 -11.27 -3.20
CA VAL A 37 2.27 -12.34 -3.52
C VAL A 37 3.65 -11.90 -3.04
N PHE A 38 4.07 -10.69 -3.34
CA PHE A 38 5.35 -10.14 -2.89
C PHE A 38 5.50 -10.21 -1.37
N SER A 39 4.49 -9.75 -0.61
CA SER A 39 4.55 -9.77 0.85
C SER A 39 4.67 -11.19 1.43
N ARG A 40 4.00 -12.16 0.82
CA ARG A 40 4.12 -13.58 1.21
C ARG A 40 5.51 -14.13 0.93
N CYS A 41 6.08 -13.82 -0.25
CA CYS A 41 7.44 -14.27 -0.61
C CYS A 41 8.48 -13.65 0.32
N ILE A 42 8.37 -12.37 0.67
CA ILE A 42 9.27 -11.72 1.63
C ILE A 42 9.14 -12.33 3.02
N ALA A 43 7.92 -12.64 3.48
CA ALA A 43 7.70 -13.30 4.75
C ALA A 43 8.39 -14.68 4.79
N SER A 44 8.19 -15.50 3.75
CA SER A 44 8.86 -16.79 3.66
C SER A 44 10.39 -16.66 3.65
N ALA A 45 10.93 -15.75 2.84
CA ALA A 45 12.37 -15.51 2.81
C ALA A 45 12.92 -15.02 4.16
N ALA A 46 12.15 -14.25 4.92
CA ALA A 46 12.52 -13.83 6.27
C ALA A 46 12.58 -15.03 7.25
N GLU A 47 11.61 -15.96 7.17
CA GLU A 47 11.63 -17.19 7.97
C GLU A 47 12.86 -18.05 7.65
N ASP A 48 13.22 -18.20 6.36
CA ASP A 48 14.41 -18.91 5.93
C ASP A 48 15.71 -18.30 6.50
N LEU A 49 15.68 -17.00 6.78
CA LEU A 49 16.78 -16.27 7.41
C LEU A 49 16.70 -16.29 8.95
N GLY A 50 15.78 -17.05 9.54
CA GLY A 50 15.62 -17.22 10.99
C GLY A 50 14.74 -16.17 11.68
N VAL A 51 14.02 -15.34 10.93
CA VAL A 51 13.03 -14.41 11.51
C VAL A 51 11.82 -15.21 12.00
N ARG A 52 11.43 -15.00 13.25
CA ARG A 52 10.25 -15.63 13.81
C ARG A 52 9.01 -14.77 13.53
N LEU A 53 8.07 -15.28 12.77
CA LEU A 53 6.80 -14.65 12.49
C LEU A 53 5.73 -15.12 13.47
N LEU A 54 5.01 -14.18 14.10
CA LEU A 54 3.91 -14.46 15.03
C LEU A 54 2.59 -14.04 14.37
N TRP A 55 2.00 -14.94 13.59
CA TRP A 55 0.74 -14.72 12.92
C TRP A 55 -0.44 -14.66 13.88
N ASN A 56 -1.52 -13.95 13.49
CA ASN A 56 -2.74 -13.82 14.29
C ASN A 56 -2.50 -13.29 15.72
N THR A 57 -1.44 -12.49 15.88
CA THR A 57 -1.01 -11.95 17.16
C THR A 57 -1.30 -10.45 17.22
N THR A 58 -2.03 -10.02 18.24
CA THR A 58 -2.38 -8.60 18.42
C THR A 58 -1.55 -7.99 19.55
N VAL A 59 -0.74 -6.99 19.23
CA VAL A 59 -0.05 -6.17 20.24
C VAL A 59 -1.11 -5.32 20.97
N ARG A 60 -1.17 -5.46 22.30
CA ARG A 60 -2.14 -4.77 23.16
C ARG A 60 -1.54 -3.55 23.85
N HIS A 61 -0.29 -3.67 24.24
CA HIS A 61 0.40 -2.62 25.00
C HIS A 61 1.88 -2.64 24.67
N LEU A 62 2.51 -1.50 24.82
CA LEU A 62 3.97 -1.37 24.82
C LEU A 62 4.38 -0.40 25.92
N ASP A 63 5.55 -0.64 26.50
CA ASP A 63 6.12 0.16 27.58
C ASP A 63 7.62 0.38 27.33
N VAL A 64 8.03 1.64 27.27
CA VAL A 64 9.45 2.01 27.06
C VAL A 64 10.08 2.13 28.45
N GLN A 65 11.08 1.30 28.71
CA GLN A 65 11.76 1.23 29.97
C GLN A 65 12.82 2.34 30.11
N SER A 66 13.26 2.59 31.35
CA SER A 66 14.30 3.59 31.65
C SER A 66 15.66 3.30 31.00
N ASP A 67 15.94 2.03 30.71
CA ASP A 67 17.12 1.59 29.97
C ASP A 67 16.93 1.60 28.43
N HIS A 68 15.87 2.24 27.96
CA HIS A 68 15.46 2.32 26.55
C HIS A 68 15.06 0.98 25.90
N SER A 69 15.03 -0.14 26.64
CA SER A 69 14.40 -1.36 26.13
C SER A 69 12.89 -1.19 26.06
N VAL A 70 12.23 -2.01 25.25
CA VAL A 70 10.78 -1.95 25.07
C VAL A 70 10.16 -3.28 25.46
N VAL A 71 9.13 -3.24 26.30
CA VAL A 71 8.29 -4.39 26.60
C VAL A 71 7.03 -4.33 25.76
N VAL A 72 6.80 -5.36 24.97
CA VAL A 72 5.62 -5.52 24.10
C VAL A 72 4.74 -6.60 24.69
N GLU A 73 3.46 -6.28 24.87
CA GLU A 73 2.48 -7.23 25.40
C GLU A 73 1.51 -7.67 24.30
N PHE A 74 1.35 -8.98 24.14
CA PHE A 74 0.46 -9.62 23.20
C PHE A 74 -0.02 -10.97 23.73
N ASP A 75 -1.30 -11.27 23.59
CA ASP A 75 -1.93 -12.55 23.97
C ASP A 75 -1.57 -13.00 25.39
N GLY A 76 -1.52 -12.06 26.35
CA GLY A 76 -1.14 -12.31 27.74
C GLY A 76 0.34 -12.61 27.96
N LYS A 77 1.18 -12.51 26.94
CA LYS A 77 2.63 -12.68 27.00
C LYS A 77 3.34 -11.35 26.92
N LYS A 78 4.55 -11.29 27.47
CA LYS A 78 5.43 -10.13 27.39
C LYS A 78 6.74 -10.51 26.71
N LEU A 79 7.16 -9.67 25.75
CA LEU A 79 8.44 -9.77 25.08
C LEU A 79 9.23 -8.49 25.34
N ARG A 80 10.43 -8.61 25.86
CA ARG A 80 11.37 -7.50 25.99
C ARG A 80 12.30 -7.48 24.78
N THR A 81 12.50 -6.31 24.20
CA THR A 81 13.39 -6.10 23.07
C THR A 81 14.24 -4.85 23.24
N ASN A 82 15.42 -4.86 22.65
CA ASN A 82 16.31 -3.69 22.64
C ASN A 82 15.90 -2.65 21.58
N LYS A 83 15.19 -3.07 20.55
CA LYS A 83 14.69 -2.16 19.48
C LYS A 83 13.33 -2.63 19.00
N LEU A 84 12.45 -1.69 18.71
CA LEU A 84 11.12 -1.94 18.19
C LEU A 84 10.89 -1.11 16.91
N VAL A 85 10.41 -1.73 15.85
CA VAL A 85 9.90 -1.05 14.67
C VAL A 85 8.39 -1.18 14.63
N ILE A 86 7.68 -0.06 14.61
CA ILE A 86 6.22 -0.01 14.48
C ILE A 86 5.88 0.30 13.02
N ALA A 87 5.33 -0.68 12.32
CA ALA A 87 4.97 -0.61 10.90
C ALA A 87 3.49 -0.98 10.69
N LEU A 88 2.59 -0.48 11.54
CA LEU A 88 1.17 -0.87 11.61
C LEU A 88 0.26 -0.09 10.65
N GLY A 89 0.82 0.74 9.76
CA GLY A 89 0.03 1.53 8.82
C GLY A 89 -1.04 2.36 9.51
N ALA A 90 -2.29 2.21 9.09
CA ALA A 90 -3.42 2.98 9.65
C ALA A 90 -3.67 2.70 11.16
N GLN A 91 -3.19 1.59 11.69
CA GLN A 91 -3.37 1.25 13.11
C GLN A 91 -2.29 1.83 14.03
N THR A 92 -1.23 2.45 13.48
CA THR A 92 -0.14 3.05 14.27
C THR A 92 -0.63 4.03 15.35
N PRO A 93 -1.65 4.87 15.14
CA PRO A 93 -2.13 5.80 16.16
C PRO A 93 -2.57 5.14 17.47
N PHE A 94 -3.02 3.89 17.45
CA PHE A 94 -3.43 3.17 18.66
C PHE A 94 -2.28 2.98 19.67
N LEU A 95 -1.04 2.92 19.19
CA LEU A 95 0.14 2.84 20.03
C LEU A 95 0.78 4.22 20.33
N GLY A 96 0.33 5.28 19.69
CA GLY A 96 0.89 6.63 19.83
C GLY A 96 0.87 7.14 21.26
N LYS A 97 -0.23 6.88 22.01
CA LYS A 97 -0.36 7.28 23.41
C LYS A 97 0.74 6.68 24.30
N ALA A 98 1.08 5.41 24.09
CA ALA A 98 2.11 4.72 24.84
C ALA A 98 3.53 5.28 24.53
N LEU A 99 3.68 5.96 23.39
CA LEU A 99 4.92 6.61 22.98
C LEU A 99 4.99 8.09 23.36
N GLY A 100 3.92 8.64 23.98
CA GLY A 100 3.82 10.08 24.21
C GLY A 100 3.68 10.91 22.91
N LEU A 101 3.29 10.29 21.80
CA LEU A 101 3.15 10.93 20.49
C LEU A 101 1.70 10.99 20.02
N LYS A 102 1.37 12.10 19.36
CA LYS A 102 0.20 12.21 18.51
C LYS A 102 0.61 11.85 17.09
N ILE A 103 0.23 10.66 16.63
CA ILE A 103 0.56 10.17 15.29
C ILE A 103 -0.65 10.43 14.37
N PRO A 104 -0.62 11.46 13.51
CA PRO A 104 -1.78 11.86 12.73
C PRO A 104 -1.91 11.04 11.44
N VAL A 105 -2.07 9.73 11.58
CA VAL A 105 -2.36 8.83 10.47
C VAL A 105 -3.85 8.54 10.44
N TYR A 106 -4.51 8.90 9.34
CA TYR A 106 -5.94 8.67 9.13
C TYR A 106 -6.17 7.50 8.14
N PRO A 107 -7.09 6.58 8.45
CA PRO A 107 -7.43 5.47 7.55
C PRO A 107 -8.33 5.95 6.40
N ALA A 108 -7.79 6.00 5.19
CA ALA A 108 -8.57 6.28 3.98
C ALA A 108 -8.86 4.98 3.24
N LYS A 109 -10.10 4.51 3.32
CA LYS A 109 -10.52 3.23 2.74
C LYS A 109 -10.52 3.28 1.22
N GLY A 110 -9.76 2.39 0.59
CA GLY A 110 -9.74 2.18 -0.85
C GLY A 110 -10.31 0.83 -1.23
N TYR A 111 -10.74 0.71 -2.48
CA TYR A 111 -11.37 -0.50 -3.00
C TYR A 111 -10.60 -1.06 -4.18
N SER A 112 -10.69 -2.36 -4.37
CA SER A 112 -10.28 -3.01 -5.60
C SER A 112 -11.19 -4.17 -5.95
N VAL A 113 -11.32 -4.43 -7.25
CA VAL A 113 -12.00 -5.58 -7.81
C VAL A 113 -11.00 -6.33 -8.66
N THR A 114 -10.88 -7.63 -8.45
CA THR A 114 -10.01 -8.48 -9.27
C THR A 114 -10.88 -9.45 -10.06
N LEU A 115 -10.74 -9.42 -11.36
CA LEU A 115 -11.55 -10.19 -12.33
C LEU A 115 -10.64 -11.20 -13.03
N PRO A 116 -10.92 -12.51 -12.98
CA PRO A 116 -10.34 -13.46 -13.92
C PRO A 116 -10.84 -13.13 -15.34
N PHE A 117 -9.97 -13.14 -16.33
CA PHE A 117 -10.37 -12.81 -17.70
C PHE A 117 -10.25 -13.98 -18.69
N GLY A 118 -9.77 -15.16 -18.24
CA GLY A 118 -9.70 -16.36 -19.08
C GLY A 118 -8.90 -16.09 -20.37
N ASP A 119 -9.51 -16.46 -21.51
CA ASP A 119 -8.93 -16.31 -22.84
C ASP A 119 -9.27 -14.96 -23.50
N TRP A 120 -9.74 -13.97 -22.74
CA TRP A 120 -10.04 -12.65 -23.28
C TRP A 120 -8.77 -11.93 -23.73
N ASN A 121 -8.71 -11.65 -25.03
CA ASN A 121 -7.53 -11.02 -25.67
C ASN A 121 -7.47 -9.48 -25.51
N GLY A 122 -8.52 -8.86 -24.96
CA GLY A 122 -8.61 -7.42 -24.72
C GLY A 122 -7.93 -6.95 -23.43
N ALA A 123 -7.27 -7.84 -22.69
CA ALA A 123 -6.59 -7.46 -21.45
C ALA A 123 -5.38 -6.55 -21.73
N PRO A 124 -5.22 -5.47 -20.95
CA PRO A 124 -4.10 -4.55 -21.18
C PRO A 124 -2.75 -5.20 -20.92
N ASN A 125 -1.74 -4.78 -21.68
CA ASN A 125 -0.35 -5.17 -21.46
C ASN A 125 0.37 -4.25 -20.47
N LEU A 126 -0.05 -2.99 -20.42
CA LEU A 126 0.50 -1.98 -19.51
C LEU A 126 -0.45 -1.73 -18.34
N VAL A 127 0.09 -1.13 -17.28
CA VAL A 127 -0.76 -0.54 -16.25
C VAL A 127 -1.40 0.72 -16.79
N ILE A 128 -2.72 0.79 -16.70
CA ILE A 128 -3.48 1.96 -17.17
C ILE A 128 -4.03 2.70 -15.95
N ALA A 129 -3.72 3.98 -15.86
CA ALA A 129 -4.36 4.90 -14.92
C ALA A 129 -5.29 5.83 -15.72
N ASP A 130 -6.59 5.59 -15.63
CA ASP A 130 -7.59 6.48 -16.19
C ASP A 130 -7.79 7.68 -15.26
N MET A 131 -7.29 8.83 -15.68
CA MET A 131 -7.32 10.06 -14.90
C MET A 131 -8.71 10.70 -14.86
N THR A 132 -9.58 10.37 -15.82
CA THR A 132 -10.97 10.85 -15.85
C THR A 132 -11.83 10.08 -14.85
N GLN A 133 -11.75 8.76 -14.89
CA GLN A 133 -12.51 7.86 -14.00
C GLN A 133 -11.85 7.67 -12.62
N LYS A 134 -10.58 8.10 -12.47
CA LYS A 134 -9.78 7.93 -11.23
C LYS A 134 -9.63 6.46 -10.82
N ILE A 135 -9.39 5.59 -11.79
CA ILE A 135 -9.13 4.16 -11.55
C ILE A 135 -7.80 3.73 -12.16
N GLY A 136 -7.17 2.78 -11.49
CA GLY A 136 -6.03 2.03 -12.02
C GLY A 136 -6.46 0.64 -12.45
N MET A 137 -5.96 0.19 -13.59
CA MET A 137 -6.24 -1.12 -14.19
C MET A 137 -4.92 -1.83 -14.43
N THR A 138 -4.72 -2.96 -13.76
CA THR A 138 -3.44 -3.68 -13.76
C THR A 138 -3.65 -5.15 -14.06
N ARG A 139 -2.95 -5.66 -15.08
CA ARG A 139 -2.91 -7.08 -15.35
C ARG A 139 -2.00 -7.78 -14.34
N LEU A 140 -2.51 -8.82 -13.68
CA LEU A 140 -1.80 -9.67 -12.74
C LEU A 140 -1.93 -11.14 -13.19
N GLY A 141 -1.03 -11.57 -14.08
CA GLY A 141 -1.13 -12.88 -14.74
C GLY A 141 -2.38 -12.98 -15.61
N ASN A 142 -3.32 -13.85 -15.26
CA ASN A 142 -4.61 -14.06 -15.94
C ASN A 142 -5.77 -13.31 -15.28
N ARG A 143 -5.48 -12.29 -14.46
CA ARG A 143 -6.47 -11.49 -13.75
C ARG A 143 -6.27 -10.01 -14.05
N LEU A 144 -7.35 -9.26 -14.16
CA LEU A 144 -7.34 -7.82 -14.21
C LEU A 144 -7.75 -7.25 -12.84
N ARG A 145 -6.89 -6.45 -12.23
CA ARG A 145 -7.18 -5.75 -10.99
C ARG A 145 -7.55 -4.30 -11.29
N LEU A 146 -8.74 -3.93 -10.87
CA LEU A 146 -9.29 -2.59 -10.88
C LEU A 146 -9.11 -2.00 -9.49
N ALA A 147 -8.54 -0.81 -9.36
CA ALA A 147 -8.34 -0.17 -8.07
C ALA A 147 -8.67 1.32 -8.15
N GLY A 148 -9.35 1.83 -7.15
CA GLY A 148 -9.72 3.24 -7.13
C GLY A 148 -10.56 3.58 -5.91
N THR A 149 -11.25 4.68 -6.00
CA THR A 149 -12.13 5.28 -5.00
C THR A 149 -11.48 5.51 -3.62
N VAL A 150 -12.03 6.42 -2.87
CA VAL A 150 -11.63 6.69 -1.48
C VAL A 150 -12.89 6.92 -0.65
N GLU A 151 -12.91 6.38 0.55
CA GLU A 151 -13.98 6.57 1.52
C GLU A 151 -13.38 6.88 2.89
N PHE A 152 -13.91 7.89 3.55
CA PHE A 152 -13.53 8.27 4.90
C PHE A 152 -14.57 7.74 5.89
N ASP A 153 -14.34 6.55 6.39
CA ASP A 153 -15.28 5.78 7.22
C ASP A 153 -14.55 5.18 8.45
N GLY A 154 -13.60 5.93 8.99
CA GLY A 154 -12.78 5.49 10.11
C GLY A 154 -12.09 4.15 9.83
N TYR A 155 -12.13 3.25 10.79
CA TYR A 155 -11.50 1.93 10.70
C TYR A 155 -12.43 0.83 10.16
N ASN A 156 -13.59 1.19 9.63
CA ASN A 156 -14.51 0.23 9.02
C ASN A 156 -13.90 -0.35 7.73
N THR A 157 -13.69 -1.67 7.70
CA THR A 157 -13.15 -2.41 6.54
C THR A 157 -14.23 -3.16 5.76
N ALA A 158 -15.50 -3.02 6.12
CA ALA A 158 -16.59 -3.65 5.38
C ALA A 158 -16.60 -3.19 3.92
N ILE A 159 -16.78 -4.14 3.02
CA ILE A 159 -16.83 -3.87 1.58
C ILE A 159 -18.20 -3.25 1.24
N ASN A 160 -18.17 -2.08 0.59
CA ASN A 160 -19.35 -1.46 0.02
C ASN A 160 -19.51 -1.92 -1.43
N PRO A 161 -20.53 -2.76 -1.74
CA PRO A 161 -20.69 -3.30 -3.09
C PRO A 161 -20.85 -2.22 -4.17
N ARG A 162 -21.50 -1.10 -3.85
CA ARG A 162 -21.67 0.01 -4.81
C ARG A 162 -20.32 0.60 -5.24
N ARG A 163 -19.34 0.69 -4.33
CA ARG A 163 -17.99 1.15 -4.65
C ARG A 163 -17.26 0.18 -5.58
N CYS A 164 -17.45 -1.11 -5.38
CA CYS A 164 -16.89 -2.14 -6.27
C CYS A 164 -17.54 -2.09 -7.66
N GLU A 165 -18.86 -1.94 -7.73
CA GLU A 165 -19.57 -1.78 -9.02
C GLU A 165 -19.15 -0.51 -9.78
N MET A 166 -18.87 0.59 -9.09
CA MET A 166 -18.33 1.80 -9.74
C MET A 166 -16.99 1.52 -10.44
N LEU A 167 -16.11 0.71 -9.84
CA LEU A 167 -14.84 0.34 -10.47
C LEU A 167 -15.05 -0.50 -11.73
N VAL A 168 -15.98 -1.46 -11.68
CA VAL A 168 -16.30 -2.30 -12.84
C VAL A 168 -16.94 -1.46 -13.96
N THR A 169 -17.88 -0.59 -13.62
CA THR A 169 -18.51 0.30 -14.59
C THR A 169 -17.48 1.21 -15.24
N ALA A 170 -16.60 1.83 -14.47
CA ALA A 170 -15.53 2.67 -14.97
C ALA A 170 -14.53 1.89 -15.86
N ALA A 171 -14.18 0.65 -15.51
CA ALA A 171 -13.34 -0.18 -16.36
C ALA A 171 -14.01 -0.53 -17.70
N LYS A 172 -15.31 -0.74 -17.71
CA LYS A 172 -16.09 -1.00 -18.95
C LYS A 172 -16.12 0.18 -19.91
N THR A 173 -15.89 1.40 -19.46
CA THR A 173 -15.74 2.54 -20.38
C THR A 173 -14.46 2.44 -21.19
N ASN A 174 -13.42 1.79 -20.67
CA ASN A 174 -12.15 1.55 -21.38
C ASN A 174 -12.15 0.19 -22.10
N PHE A 175 -12.83 -0.79 -21.56
CA PHE A 175 -12.91 -2.16 -22.06
C PHE A 175 -14.37 -2.59 -22.17
N PRO A 176 -15.09 -2.23 -23.23
CA PRO A 176 -16.52 -2.59 -23.38
C PRO A 176 -16.80 -4.09 -23.27
N ASP A 177 -15.87 -4.91 -23.78
CA ASP A 177 -15.94 -6.38 -23.79
C ASP A 177 -15.35 -7.04 -22.55
N LEU A 178 -15.07 -6.27 -21.49
CA LEU A 178 -14.52 -6.80 -20.23
C LEU A 178 -15.38 -7.94 -19.69
N PRO A 179 -14.82 -9.17 -19.56
CA PRO A 179 -15.58 -10.30 -19.06
C PRO A 179 -15.89 -10.15 -17.57
N LEU A 180 -17.13 -10.48 -17.20
CA LEU A 180 -17.60 -10.51 -15.80
C LEU A 180 -17.91 -11.94 -15.39
N GLY A 181 -16.97 -12.85 -15.61
CA GLY A 181 -17.11 -14.26 -15.27
C GLY A 181 -17.06 -14.53 -13.75
N PRO A 182 -17.23 -15.79 -13.36
CA PRO A 182 -17.09 -16.24 -11.96
C PRO A 182 -15.66 -16.02 -11.45
N GLY A 183 -15.51 -15.95 -10.12
CA GLY A 183 -14.19 -15.77 -9.49
C GLY A 183 -13.78 -14.31 -9.26
N ARG A 184 -14.71 -13.36 -9.40
CA ARG A 184 -14.52 -11.97 -8.98
C ARG A 184 -14.17 -11.90 -7.49
N ILE A 185 -13.17 -11.09 -7.16
CA ILE A 185 -12.76 -10.83 -5.78
C ILE A 185 -12.85 -9.34 -5.52
N ASP A 186 -13.74 -8.97 -4.60
CA ASP A 186 -13.86 -7.60 -4.08
C ASP A 186 -13.01 -7.47 -2.82
N TRP A 187 -12.33 -6.34 -2.67
CA TRP A 187 -11.48 -6.07 -1.51
C TRP A 187 -11.51 -4.60 -1.12
N ALA A 188 -11.36 -4.34 0.17
CA ALA A 188 -11.18 -3.00 0.71
C ALA A 188 -10.01 -2.98 1.70
N GLY A 189 -9.31 -1.85 1.77
CA GLY A 189 -8.20 -1.66 2.69
C GLY A 189 -7.96 -0.20 3.06
N LEU A 190 -7.31 0.01 4.20
CA LEU A 190 -7.11 1.32 4.81
C LEU A 190 -5.74 1.89 4.43
N ARG A 191 -5.71 2.93 3.61
CA ARG A 191 -4.49 3.68 3.30
C ARG A 191 -4.13 4.52 4.51
N PRO A 192 -2.89 4.44 5.02
CA PRO A 192 -2.43 5.23 6.16
C PRO A 192 -2.07 6.66 5.72
N MET A 193 -3.04 7.56 5.66
CA MET A 193 -2.83 8.93 5.18
C MET A 193 -2.30 9.83 6.29
N THR A 194 -1.26 10.59 5.99
CA THR A 194 -0.76 11.70 6.82
C THR A 194 -1.28 13.04 6.30
N PRO A 195 -1.34 14.10 7.12
CA PRO A 195 -1.83 15.41 6.67
C PRO A 195 -1.01 16.04 5.55
N ASP A 196 0.30 15.76 5.51
CA ASP A 196 1.25 16.29 4.54
C ASP A 196 1.58 15.31 3.41
N CYS A 197 0.91 14.16 3.36
CA CYS A 197 1.13 13.08 2.39
C CYS A 197 2.56 12.50 2.38
N ARG A 198 3.36 12.75 3.44
CA ARG A 198 4.70 12.17 3.61
C ARG A 198 4.65 11.02 4.61
N PRO A 199 5.43 9.94 4.43
CA PRO A 199 5.52 8.90 5.44
C PRO A 199 6.15 9.42 6.73
N ILE A 200 5.92 8.70 7.82
CA ILE A 200 6.54 8.91 9.12
C ILE A 200 7.59 7.82 9.28
N ILE A 201 8.86 8.17 9.18
CA ILE A 201 9.98 7.23 9.27
C ILE A 201 11.05 7.84 10.17
N GLY A 202 11.37 7.17 11.27
CA GLY A 202 12.40 7.67 12.15
C GLY A 202 12.26 7.17 13.58
N ARG A 203 13.16 7.65 14.44
CA ARG A 203 13.20 7.31 15.85
C ARG A 203 12.24 8.20 16.66
N VAL A 204 11.57 7.60 17.62
CA VAL A 204 10.69 8.32 18.55
C VAL A 204 11.54 8.90 19.70
N GLY A 205 11.80 10.19 19.66
CA GLY A 205 12.63 10.88 20.66
C GLY A 205 13.97 10.18 20.88
N SER A 206 14.36 9.99 22.13
CA SER A 206 15.57 9.24 22.52
C SER A 206 15.35 7.73 22.69
N SER A 207 14.12 7.23 22.48
CA SER A 207 13.78 5.82 22.68
C SER A 207 14.36 4.91 21.60
N ASN A 208 14.37 3.61 21.85
CA ASN A 208 14.72 2.59 20.86
C ASN A 208 13.53 2.15 19.99
N VAL A 209 12.50 2.98 19.91
CA VAL A 209 11.34 2.76 19.02
C VAL A 209 11.52 3.53 17.72
N LEU A 210 11.26 2.87 16.61
CA LEU A 210 11.26 3.42 15.26
C LEU A 210 9.85 3.32 14.67
N LEU A 211 9.43 4.33 13.94
CA LEU A 211 8.21 4.31 13.13
C LEU A 211 8.54 4.08 11.66
N ASN A 212 7.68 3.33 10.98
CA ASN A 212 7.67 3.17 9.52
C ASN A 212 6.22 3.07 9.06
N THR A 213 5.57 4.21 8.84
CA THR A 213 4.12 4.28 8.62
C THR A 213 3.72 5.50 7.80
N GLY A 214 2.44 5.67 7.52
CA GLY A 214 1.92 6.90 6.91
C GLY A 214 2.19 7.03 5.41
N HIS A 215 2.44 5.94 4.69
CA HIS A 215 2.83 5.95 3.27
C HIS A 215 1.67 6.26 2.30
N GLY A 216 0.45 6.44 2.81
CA GLY A 216 -0.72 6.80 2.00
C GLY A 216 -0.96 5.83 0.86
N ALA A 217 -1.15 6.38 -0.34
CA ALA A 217 -1.35 5.60 -1.57
C ALA A 217 -0.04 5.10 -2.21
N LEU A 218 1.13 5.56 -1.74
CA LEU A 218 2.43 5.27 -2.34
C LEU A 218 3.21 4.18 -1.61
N GLY A 219 2.56 3.46 -0.67
CA GLY A 219 3.23 2.46 0.15
C GLY A 219 3.93 1.35 -0.64
N TRP A 220 3.37 0.91 -1.78
CA TRP A 220 4.01 -0.03 -2.67
C TRP A 220 5.30 0.53 -3.28
N THR A 221 5.22 1.70 -3.89
CA THR A 221 6.35 2.39 -4.53
C THR A 221 7.49 2.67 -3.56
N LEU A 222 7.16 3.06 -2.33
CA LEU A 222 8.12 3.46 -1.32
C LEU A 222 8.65 2.29 -0.45
N ALA A 223 8.09 1.08 -0.58
CA ALA A 223 8.34 -0.02 0.35
C ALA A 223 9.83 -0.36 0.51
N ALA A 224 10.55 -0.55 -0.59
CA ALA A 224 11.96 -0.93 -0.55
C ALA A 224 12.86 0.20 0.02
N GLY A 225 12.62 1.44 -0.40
CA GLY A 225 13.36 2.61 0.13
C GLY A 225 13.12 2.81 1.62
N SER A 226 11.86 2.72 2.07
CA SER A 226 11.51 2.83 3.48
C SER A 226 12.13 1.71 4.32
N ALA A 227 12.12 0.48 3.81
CA ALA A 227 12.73 -0.67 4.47
C ALA A 227 14.25 -0.47 4.63
N ARG A 228 14.94 0.05 3.59
CA ARG A 228 16.37 0.36 3.65
C ARG A 228 16.67 1.42 4.71
N ILE A 229 15.93 2.53 4.72
CA ILE A 229 16.07 3.59 5.73
C ILE A 229 15.93 3.01 7.15
N VAL A 230 14.85 2.25 7.39
CA VAL A 230 14.59 1.67 8.72
C VAL A 230 15.69 0.67 9.10
N SER A 231 16.15 -0.15 8.16
CA SER A 231 17.26 -1.09 8.39
C SER A 231 18.52 -0.35 8.83
N ASP A 232 18.88 0.74 8.16
CA ASP A 232 20.06 1.55 8.52
C ASP A 232 19.91 2.13 9.93
N LEU A 233 18.74 2.70 10.24
CA LEU A 233 18.45 3.24 11.59
C LEU A 233 18.50 2.15 12.68
N VAL A 234 18.01 0.96 12.40
CA VAL A 234 18.04 -0.18 13.34
C VAL A 234 19.47 -0.57 13.69
N VAL A 235 20.37 -0.60 12.71
CA VAL A 235 21.77 -0.98 12.94
C VAL A 235 22.66 0.21 13.29
N GLY A 236 22.10 1.43 13.39
CA GLY A 236 22.84 2.64 13.77
C GLY A 236 23.65 3.26 12.63
N ARG A 237 23.32 2.96 11.37
CA ARG A 237 23.89 3.62 10.20
C ARG A 237 23.09 4.87 9.83
N THR A 238 23.76 5.84 9.23
CA THR A 238 23.11 7.01 8.64
C THR A 238 22.51 6.60 7.28
N PRO A 239 21.19 6.83 7.05
CA PRO A 239 20.58 6.61 5.74
C PRO A 239 21.27 7.45 4.64
N GLU A 240 21.32 6.91 3.43
CA GLU A 240 21.92 7.57 2.26
C GLU A 240 21.10 8.79 1.77
N VAL A 241 19.82 8.84 2.13
CA VAL A 241 18.89 9.92 1.78
C VAL A 241 18.58 10.80 2.98
N ASP A 242 18.31 12.08 2.75
CA ASP A 242 17.82 12.97 3.80
C ASP A 242 16.41 12.54 4.25
N ILE A 243 16.29 12.21 5.53
CA ILE A 243 15.03 11.77 6.16
C ILE A 243 14.42 12.84 7.08
N SER A 244 14.96 14.05 7.12
CA SER A 244 14.47 15.13 8.00
C SER A 244 12.99 15.46 7.77
N GLY A 245 12.52 15.33 6.53
CA GLY A 245 11.12 15.49 6.16
C GLY A 245 10.19 14.38 6.64
N PHE A 246 10.70 13.28 7.23
CA PHE A 246 9.94 12.12 7.68
C PHE A 246 9.90 11.98 9.20
N ASP A 247 10.49 12.92 9.93
CA ASP A 247 10.63 12.87 11.39
C ASP A 247 9.27 12.63 12.07
N PRO A 248 9.17 11.65 13.01
CA PRO A 248 7.98 11.41 13.82
C PRO A 248 7.49 12.62 14.62
N ASN A 249 8.37 13.54 14.97
CA ASN A 249 8.05 14.70 15.81
C ASN A 249 7.66 15.96 15.02
N ARG A 250 7.48 15.85 13.69
CA ARG A 250 7.13 17.01 12.84
C ARG A 250 5.68 17.49 12.96
N PHE A 251 4.84 16.80 13.76
CA PHE A 251 3.44 17.12 13.99
C PHE A 251 3.14 17.56 15.42
#